data_897557e56711db1c3927b3de95267566
#
_entry.id   897557e56711db1c3927b3de95267566
#
_cell.length_a   1.000
_cell.length_b   1.000
_cell.length_c   1.000
_cell.angle_alpha   90.00
_cell.angle_beta   90.00
_cell.angle_gamma   90.00
#
_symmetry.space_group_name_H-M   'P 1'
#
loop_
_entity.id
_entity.type
_entity.pdbx_description
1 polymer ?
#
loop_
_entity_poly.entity_id
_entity_poly.type
_entity_poly.pdbx_seq_one_letter_code
_entity_poly.pdbx_strand_id
1 'polypeptide(L)'
;VRLQSAQEELTLKVRKPDSKMIAHAKQVLAGPDKPVGPHRSSKYYNEGLLRRLEMPDNVDIILQTFRIGDIAIATIPFETFAEIGLEIKAESKFKPTFTISLANGSYGYLPTPAQHELGGYETWISKFEYEASEKIVAVLLKMFSQYE
;
A
#
# COMPACT_ATOMS: atom_id res chain seq x y z
N VAL A 1 -27.95 -9.03 16.01
CA VAL A 1 -27.01 -8.35 15.09
C VAL A 1 -26.31 -9.42 14.27
N ARG A 2 -26.32 -9.28 12.93
CA ARG A 2 -25.60 -10.21 12.05
C ARG A 2 -24.10 -9.88 12.10
N LEU A 3 -23.28 -10.89 12.33
CA LEU A 3 -21.81 -10.79 12.31
C LEU A 3 -21.28 -11.71 11.22
N GLN A 4 -20.42 -11.16 10.35
CA GLN A 4 -19.72 -11.90 9.29
C GLN A 4 -18.29 -11.42 9.20
N SER A 5 -17.38 -12.31 8.82
CA SER A 5 -15.99 -11.98 8.52
C SER A 5 -15.50 -12.80 7.34
N ALA A 6 -14.58 -12.25 6.58
CA ALA A 6 -13.89 -12.94 5.51
C ALA A 6 -12.41 -12.52 5.49
N GLN A 7 -11.57 -13.41 4.97
CA GLN A 7 -10.15 -13.17 4.76
C GLN A 7 -9.76 -13.70 3.39
N GLU A 8 -8.97 -12.92 2.64
CA GLU A 8 -8.32 -13.36 1.41
C GLU A 8 -6.83 -12.97 1.44
N GLU A 9 -6.00 -13.79 0.82
CA GLU A 9 -4.62 -13.45 0.52
C GLU A 9 -4.54 -12.88 -0.90
N LEU A 10 -3.79 -11.79 -1.05
CA LEU A 10 -3.54 -11.15 -2.35
C LEU A 10 -2.04 -11.08 -2.60
N THR A 11 -1.61 -11.64 -3.72
CA THR A 11 -0.23 -11.52 -4.19
C THR A 11 0.00 -10.19 -4.90
N LEU A 12 0.95 -9.40 -4.42
CA LEU A 12 1.38 -8.15 -5.03
C LEU A 12 2.83 -8.25 -5.52
N LYS A 13 3.12 -7.66 -6.68
CA LYS A 13 4.48 -7.54 -7.18
C LYS A 13 5.26 -6.47 -6.41
N VAL A 14 6.51 -6.79 -6.08
CA VAL A 14 7.45 -5.82 -5.54
C VAL A 14 8.03 -4.96 -6.68
N ARG A 15 7.92 -3.65 -6.53
CA ARG A 15 8.47 -2.67 -7.46
C ARG A 15 9.98 -2.57 -7.29
N LYS A 16 10.73 -3.33 -8.06
CA LYS A 16 12.20 -3.25 -8.07
C LYS A 16 12.66 -1.89 -8.59
N PRO A 17 13.71 -1.29 -7.99
CA PRO A 17 14.29 -0.07 -8.52
C PRO A 17 14.93 -0.31 -9.90
N ASP A 18 14.76 0.65 -10.79
CA ASP A 18 15.40 0.65 -12.10
C ASP A 18 16.91 1.05 -12.03
N SER A 19 17.60 0.96 -13.15
CA SER A 19 19.03 1.27 -13.22
C SER A 19 19.36 2.71 -12.83
N LYS A 20 18.47 3.67 -13.13
CA LYS A 20 18.65 5.10 -12.80
C LYS A 20 18.48 5.33 -11.30
N MET A 21 17.47 4.70 -10.69
CA MET A 21 17.27 4.73 -9.26
C MET A 21 18.44 4.11 -8.50
N ILE A 22 18.96 2.97 -8.98
CA ILE A 22 20.12 2.29 -8.39
C ILE A 22 21.36 3.19 -8.47
N ALA A 23 21.64 3.78 -9.64
CA ALA A 23 22.77 4.67 -9.83
C ALA A 23 22.69 5.89 -8.91
N HIS A 24 21.52 6.52 -8.83
CA HIS A 24 21.27 7.64 -7.90
C HIS A 24 21.50 7.25 -6.45
N ALA A 25 20.96 6.11 -6.02
CA ALA A 25 21.13 5.63 -4.66
C ALA A 25 22.61 5.39 -4.30
N LYS A 26 23.35 4.75 -5.18
CA LYS A 26 24.80 4.54 -4.99
C LYS A 26 25.56 5.85 -4.89
N GLN A 27 25.24 6.85 -5.72
CA GLN A 27 25.84 8.16 -5.66
C GLN A 27 25.56 8.87 -4.34
N VAL A 28 24.32 8.83 -3.85
CA VAL A 28 23.94 9.42 -2.54
C VAL A 28 24.70 8.73 -1.41
N LEU A 29 24.80 7.40 -1.43
CA LEU A 29 25.48 6.64 -0.39
C LEU A 29 26.99 6.89 -0.34
N ALA A 30 27.62 7.12 -1.49
CA ALA A 30 29.06 7.46 -1.57
C ALA A 30 29.35 8.91 -1.17
N GLY A 31 28.35 9.78 -1.11
CA GLY A 31 28.49 11.19 -0.77
C GLY A 31 28.52 11.44 0.75
N PRO A 32 28.76 12.70 1.17
CA PRO A 32 28.73 13.09 2.58
C PRO A 32 27.32 12.92 3.16
N ASP A 33 27.23 12.69 4.47
CA ASP A 33 25.96 12.73 5.19
C ASP A 33 25.39 14.16 5.18
N LYS A 34 24.16 14.28 4.67
CA LYS A 34 23.39 15.52 4.74
C LYS A 34 22.32 15.33 5.82
N PRO A 35 22.42 16.02 6.97
CA PRO A 35 21.50 15.80 8.08
C PRO A 35 20.05 16.23 7.77
N VAL A 36 19.85 17.12 6.83
CA VAL A 36 18.52 17.61 6.39
C VAL A 36 18.54 17.79 4.88
N GLY A 37 17.60 17.16 4.19
CA GLY A 37 17.46 17.29 2.74
C GLY A 37 16.23 16.54 2.24
N PRO A 38 15.88 16.70 0.95
CA PRO A 38 14.82 15.93 0.34
C PRO A 38 15.03 14.44 0.56
N HIS A 39 13.94 13.68 0.77
CA HIS A 39 14.01 12.22 1.01
C HIS A 39 14.89 11.47 -0.01
N ARG A 40 14.89 11.91 -1.29
CA ARG A 40 15.74 11.34 -2.35
C ARG A 40 17.24 11.52 -2.11
N SER A 41 17.63 12.46 -1.27
CA SER A 41 19.02 12.71 -0.89
C SER A 41 19.42 12.07 0.44
N SER A 42 18.49 11.45 1.15
CA SER A 42 18.76 10.77 2.42
C SER A 42 19.39 9.40 2.20
N LYS A 43 20.51 9.11 2.86
CA LYS A 43 21.14 7.78 2.85
C LYS A 43 20.15 6.70 3.31
N TYR A 44 19.42 6.95 4.40
CA TYR A 44 18.45 6.02 4.94
C TYR A 44 17.43 5.52 3.88
N TYR A 45 16.85 6.44 3.12
CA TYR A 45 15.86 6.06 2.09
C TYR A 45 16.49 5.40 0.88
N ASN A 46 17.72 5.76 0.52
CA ASN A 46 18.45 5.12 -0.58
C ASN A 46 18.95 3.73 -0.23
N GLU A 47 19.34 3.49 1.02
CA GLU A 47 19.57 2.13 1.53
C GLU A 47 18.30 1.29 1.47
N GLY A 48 17.16 1.84 1.93
CA GLY A 48 15.85 1.20 1.84
C GLY A 48 15.45 0.86 0.40
N LEU A 49 15.79 1.73 -0.55
CA LEU A 49 15.56 1.50 -1.96
C LEU A 49 16.40 0.33 -2.50
N LEU A 50 17.68 0.24 -2.14
CA LEU A 50 18.55 -0.86 -2.57
C LEU A 50 18.13 -2.18 -1.91
N ARG A 51 17.70 -2.19 -0.66
CA ARG A 51 17.16 -3.41 -0.01
C ARG A 51 15.97 -4.02 -0.76
N ARG A 52 15.22 -3.23 -1.55
CA ARG A 52 14.15 -3.80 -2.39
C ARG A 52 14.65 -4.78 -3.47
N LEU A 53 15.92 -4.70 -3.85
CA LEU A 53 16.52 -5.69 -4.77
C LEU A 53 16.57 -7.10 -4.16
N GLU A 54 16.70 -7.18 -2.83
CA GLU A 54 16.77 -8.42 -2.07
C GLU A 54 15.39 -8.99 -1.69
N MET A 55 14.33 -8.19 -1.81
CA MET A 55 12.96 -8.65 -1.57
C MET A 55 12.57 -9.71 -2.62
N PRO A 56 11.65 -10.64 -2.30
CA PRO A 56 11.06 -11.51 -3.30
C PRO A 56 10.35 -10.68 -4.38
N ASP A 57 10.13 -11.27 -5.56
CA ASP A 57 9.44 -10.55 -6.64
C ASP A 57 7.95 -10.34 -6.35
N ASN A 58 7.38 -11.21 -5.52
CA ASN A 58 5.98 -11.15 -5.09
C ASN A 58 5.91 -11.30 -3.57
N VAL A 59 4.90 -10.68 -2.97
CA VAL A 59 4.58 -10.77 -1.54
C VAL A 59 3.09 -10.99 -1.40
N ASP A 60 2.70 -11.97 -0.59
CA ASP A 60 1.31 -12.20 -0.22
C ASP A 60 0.95 -11.33 0.98
N ILE A 61 -0.15 -10.60 0.85
CA ILE A 61 -0.72 -9.76 1.91
C ILE A 61 -2.07 -10.30 2.34
N ILE A 62 -2.42 -10.08 3.60
CA ILE A 62 -3.72 -10.50 4.15
C ILE A 62 -4.68 -9.32 4.13
N LEU A 63 -5.84 -9.51 3.49
CA LEU A 63 -6.97 -8.59 3.51
C LEU A 63 -8.11 -9.23 4.30
N GLN A 64 -8.75 -8.46 5.16
CA GLN A 64 -9.91 -8.92 5.91
C GLN A 64 -11.07 -7.93 5.78
N THR A 65 -12.27 -8.46 5.85
CA THR A 65 -13.49 -7.67 5.95
C THR A 65 -14.34 -8.17 7.10
N PHE A 66 -15.10 -7.26 7.70
CA PHE A 66 -16.05 -7.57 8.76
C PHE A 66 -17.37 -6.88 8.48
N ARG A 67 -18.47 -7.55 8.85
CA ARG A 67 -19.79 -6.97 8.89
C ARG A 67 -20.37 -7.07 10.29
N ILE A 68 -20.90 -5.95 10.80
CA ILE A 68 -21.58 -5.87 12.10
C ILE A 68 -22.93 -5.17 11.85
N GLY A 69 -23.98 -5.97 11.64
CA GLY A 69 -25.28 -5.44 11.20
C GLY A 69 -25.15 -4.78 9.82
N ASP A 70 -25.35 -3.46 9.76
CA ASP A 70 -25.24 -2.66 8.53
C ASP A 70 -23.87 -2.00 8.35
N ILE A 71 -22.99 -2.14 9.33
CA ILE A 71 -21.64 -1.59 9.30
C ILE A 71 -20.70 -2.58 8.60
N ALA A 72 -19.87 -2.07 7.67
CA ALA A 72 -18.78 -2.84 7.08
C ALA A 72 -17.40 -2.23 7.38
N ILE A 73 -16.42 -3.08 7.58
CA ILE A 73 -15.04 -2.71 7.87
C ILE A 73 -14.13 -3.44 6.89
N ALA A 74 -13.24 -2.70 6.21
CA ALA A 74 -12.16 -3.23 5.41
C ALA A 74 -10.82 -3.00 6.12
N THR A 75 -9.95 -4.02 6.18
CA THR A 75 -8.61 -3.87 6.75
C THR A 75 -7.55 -3.94 5.66
N ILE A 76 -6.58 -3.05 5.73
CA ILE A 76 -5.52 -2.90 4.72
C ILE A 76 -4.18 -2.82 5.45
N PRO A 77 -3.19 -3.71 5.15
CA PRO A 77 -1.92 -3.75 5.87
C PRO A 77 -0.90 -2.70 5.36
N PHE A 78 -1.37 -1.49 5.07
CA PHE A 78 -0.60 -0.36 4.55
C PHE A 78 -0.95 0.95 5.24
N GLU A 79 -0.07 1.93 5.10
CA GLU A 79 -0.40 3.35 5.28
C GLU A 79 -1.17 3.81 4.04
N THR A 80 -2.49 3.74 4.14
CA THR A 80 -3.42 3.87 3.00
C THR A 80 -3.74 5.33 2.72
N PHE A 81 -3.64 5.74 1.45
CA PHE A 81 -4.07 7.07 1.02
C PHE A 81 -5.59 7.23 1.18
N ALA A 82 -6.02 8.46 1.51
CA ALA A 82 -7.42 8.77 1.82
C ALA A 82 -8.38 8.43 0.66
N GLU A 83 -7.94 8.62 -0.57
CA GLU A 83 -8.70 8.35 -1.79
C GLU A 83 -9.18 6.89 -1.85
N ILE A 84 -8.34 5.94 -1.43
CA ILE A 84 -8.65 4.51 -1.40
C ILE A 84 -9.80 4.23 -0.42
N GLY A 85 -9.72 4.82 0.78
CA GLY A 85 -10.79 4.70 1.77
C GLY A 85 -12.11 5.34 1.32
N LEU A 86 -12.03 6.46 0.59
CA LEU A 86 -13.21 7.13 0.03
C LEU A 86 -13.85 6.31 -1.09
N GLU A 87 -13.05 5.70 -1.97
CA GLU A 87 -13.51 4.80 -3.03
C GLU A 87 -14.24 3.58 -2.44
N ILE A 88 -13.62 2.90 -1.46
CA ILE A 88 -14.26 1.76 -0.78
C ILE A 88 -15.60 2.17 -0.14
N LYS A 89 -15.66 3.35 0.50
CA LYS A 89 -16.91 3.88 1.07
C LYS A 89 -17.98 4.17 0.02
N ALA A 90 -17.58 4.72 -1.12
CA ALA A 90 -18.50 5.07 -2.20
C ALA A 90 -19.12 3.83 -2.84
N GLU A 91 -18.30 2.81 -3.11
CA GLU A 91 -18.69 1.61 -3.86
C GLU A 91 -19.24 0.49 -2.99
N SER A 92 -18.99 0.51 -1.67
CA SER A 92 -19.54 -0.48 -0.75
C SER A 92 -21.08 -0.42 -0.71
N LYS A 93 -21.71 -1.59 -0.73
CA LYS A 93 -23.17 -1.73 -0.52
C LYS A 93 -23.61 -1.46 0.93
N PHE A 94 -22.68 -1.43 1.86
CA PHE A 94 -22.95 -1.19 3.28
C PHE A 94 -22.79 0.30 3.63
N LYS A 95 -23.64 0.79 4.51
CA LYS A 95 -23.59 2.17 5.02
C LYS A 95 -23.87 2.16 6.52
N PRO A 96 -22.88 2.53 7.36
CA PRO A 96 -21.54 3.04 7.01
C PRO A 96 -20.52 1.94 6.65
N THR A 97 -19.53 2.33 5.87
CA THR A 97 -18.31 1.54 5.63
C THR A 97 -17.08 2.36 6.01
N PHE A 98 -16.06 1.74 6.62
CA PHE A 98 -14.78 2.39 6.88
C PHE A 98 -13.60 1.42 6.75
N THR A 99 -12.40 1.98 6.62
CA THR A 99 -11.16 1.24 6.50
C THR A 99 -10.31 1.35 7.76
N ILE A 100 -9.55 0.30 8.06
CA ILE A 100 -8.52 0.28 9.09
C ILE A 100 -7.18 0.05 8.40
N SER A 101 -6.31 1.05 8.43
CA SER A 101 -4.93 0.97 7.94
C SER A 101 -4.04 0.20 8.92
N LEU A 102 -2.92 -0.34 8.41
CA LEU A 102 -1.91 -1.06 9.19
C LEU A 102 -2.45 -2.28 9.96
N ALA A 103 -3.52 -2.86 9.47
CA ALA A 103 -4.10 -4.07 10.04
C ALA A 103 -3.55 -5.32 9.33
N ASN A 104 -3.12 -6.30 10.10
CA ASN A 104 -2.49 -7.56 9.65
C ASN A 104 -1.12 -7.38 8.98
N GLY A 105 -0.45 -6.25 9.20
CA GLY A 105 0.88 -5.99 8.67
C GLY A 105 1.17 -4.51 8.49
N SER A 106 2.42 -4.23 8.11
CA SER A 106 2.90 -2.88 7.79
C SER A 106 3.83 -2.96 6.58
N TYR A 107 3.27 -2.81 5.40
CA TYR A 107 4.03 -2.92 4.15
C TYR A 107 4.45 -1.55 3.58
N GLY A 108 4.24 -0.47 4.32
CA GLY A 108 4.56 0.91 3.94
C GLY A 108 3.37 1.60 3.27
N TYR A 109 3.65 2.66 2.51
CA TYR A 109 2.61 3.45 1.86
C TYR A 109 1.93 2.72 0.69
N LEU A 110 0.62 2.98 0.56
CA LEU A 110 -0.21 2.54 -0.55
C LEU A 110 -0.75 3.76 -1.30
N PRO A 111 0.00 4.32 -2.26
CA PRO A 111 -0.49 5.37 -3.13
C PRO A 111 -1.43 4.80 -4.21
N THR A 112 -2.28 5.66 -4.76
CA THR A 112 -3.02 5.34 -5.99
C THR A 112 -2.12 5.48 -7.23
N PRO A 113 -2.48 4.93 -8.41
CA PRO A 113 -1.75 5.17 -9.66
C PRO A 113 -1.58 6.66 -9.97
N ALA A 114 -2.63 7.47 -9.76
CA ALA A 114 -2.57 8.92 -9.96
C ALA A 114 -1.55 9.61 -9.05
N GLN A 115 -1.44 9.17 -7.79
CA GLN A 115 -0.43 9.70 -6.87
C GLN A 115 0.99 9.28 -7.27
N HIS A 116 1.17 8.10 -7.86
CA HIS A 116 2.46 7.69 -8.41
C HIS A 116 2.92 8.62 -9.55
N GLU A 117 2.02 9.10 -10.40
CA GLU A 117 2.33 10.06 -11.47
C GLU A 117 2.74 11.42 -10.92
N LEU A 118 2.09 11.88 -9.85
CA LEU A 118 2.43 13.14 -9.18
C LEU A 118 3.79 13.05 -8.45
N GLY A 119 4.19 11.87 -8.03
CA GLY A 119 5.41 11.67 -7.27
C GLY A 119 5.26 12.11 -5.81
N GLY A 120 6.38 12.25 -5.13
CA GLY A 120 6.44 12.64 -3.72
C GLY A 120 7.12 11.59 -2.85
N TYR A 121 7.17 11.86 -1.54
CA TYR A 121 7.85 11.02 -0.56
C TYR A 121 7.26 9.60 -0.50
N GLU A 122 5.95 9.51 -0.34
CA GLU A 122 5.23 8.25 -0.14
C GLU A 122 5.33 7.35 -1.36
N THR A 123 5.26 7.93 -2.57
CA THR A 123 5.38 7.19 -3.81
C THR A 123 6.81 6.72 -4.08
N TRP A 124 7.80 7.52 -3.67
CA TRP A 124 9.21 7.15 -3.78
C TRP A 124 9.54 5.92 -2.95
N ILE A 125 9.08 5.87 -1.71
CA ILE A 125 9.40 4.78 -0.78
C ILE A 125 8.42 3.62 -0.84
N SER A 126 7.27 3.75 -1.52
CA SER A 126 6.32 2.64 -1.70
C SER A 126 7.00 1.45 -2.40
N LYS A 127 6.63 0.24 -1.99
CA LYS A 127 7.38 -0.98 -2.33
C LYS A 127 6.72 -1.82 -3.42
N PHE A 128 5.46 -1.57 -3.74
CA PHE A 128 4.67 -2.44 -4.61
C PHE A 128 4.33 -1.79 -5.96
N GLU A 129 3.80 -2.59 -6.87
CA GLU A 129 3.35 -2.16 -8.20
C GLU A 129 2.35 -1.00 -8.13
N TYR A 130 2.27 -0.21 -9.19
CA TYR A 130 1.45 1.01 -9.21
C TYR A 130 -0.04 0.73 -9.03
N GLU A 131 -0.50 -0.42 -9.53
CA GLU A 131 -1.88 -0.88 -9.48
C GLU A 131 -2.25 -1.60 -8.16
N ALA A 132 -1.34 -1.64 -7.18
CA ALA A 132 -1.56 -2.36 -5.94
C ALA A 132 -2.83 -1.89 -5.21
N SER A 133 -3.10 -0.57 -5.18
CA SER A 133 -4.30 -0.03 -4.54
C SER A 133 -5.59 -0.47 -5.24
N GLU A 134 -5.63 -0.47 -6.57
CA GLU A 134 -6.80 -0.91 -7.35
C GLU A 134 -7.09 -2.41 -7.13
N LYS A 135 -6.05 -3.24 -7.08
CA LYS A 135 -6.17 -4.67 -6.79
C LYS A 135 -6.74 -4.92 -5.39
N ILE A 136 -6.26 -4.18 -4.39
CA ILE A 136 -6.75 -4.26 -3.01
C ILE A 136 -8.21 -3.84 -2.93
N VAL A 137 -8.60 -2.71 -3.53
CA VAL A 137 -9.98 -2.23 -3.57
C VAL A 137 -10.90 -3.27 -4.21
N ALA A 138 -10.52 -3.80 -5.37
CA ALA A 138 -11.31 -4.80 -6.07
C ALA A 138 -11.56 -6.08 -5.23
N VAL A 139 -10.53 -6.57 -4.53
CA VAL A 139 -10.67 -7.73 -3.63
C VAL A 139 -11.59 -7.41 -2.46
N LEU A 140 -11.42 -6.28 -1.79
CA LEU A 140 -12.24 -5.90 -0.64
C LEU A 140 -13.72 -5.72 -1.02
N LEU A 141 -14.01 -5.06 -2.16
CA LEU A 141 -15.37 -4.90 -2.65
C LEU A 141 -16.00 -6.25 -3.05
N LYS A 142 -15.23 -7.14 -3.68
CA LYS A 142 -15.65 -8.52 -3.96
C LYS A 142 -16.00 -9.25 -2.66
N MET A 143 -15.17 -9.15 -1.61
CA MET A 143 -15.45 -9.77 -0.31
C MET A 143 -16.75 -9.21 0.30
N PHE A 144 -16.98 -7.90 0.25
CA PHE A 144 -18.23 -7.29 0.70
C PHE A 144 -19.45 -7.78 -0.11
N SER A 145 -19.30 -8.03 -1.40
CA SER A 145 -20.39 -8.52 -2.23
C SER A 145 -20.91 -9.90 -1.84
N GLN A 146 -20.06 -10.71 -1.19
CA GLN A 146 -20.39 -12.06 -0.73
C GLN A 146 -21.22 -12.08 0.57
N TYR A 147 -21.30 -10.98 1.31
CA TYR A 147 -22.15 -10.91 2.50
C TYR A 147 -23.63 -10.78 2.10
N GLU A 148 -24.47 -11.58 2.69
CA GLU A 148 -25.93 -11.58 2.46
C GLU A 148 -26.66 -10.53 3.31
#